data_c11d3a57c08375c9da4890c7650cd492
#
_entry.id   c11d3a57c08375c9da4890c7650cd492
#
_cell.length_a   1.000
_cell.length_b   1.000
_cell.length_c   1.000
_cell.angle_alpha   90.00
_cell.angle_beta   90.00
_cell.angle_gamma   90.00
#
_symmetry.space_group_name_H-M   'P 1'
#
loop_
_entity.id
_entity.type
_entity.pdbx_description
1 polymer ?
#
loop_
_entity_poly.entity_id
_entity_poly.type
_entity_poly.pdbx_seq_one_letter_code
_entity_poly.pdbx_strand_id
1 'polypeptide(L)'
;MSETNGSLMKITRPARKICIVGASGKLGQYMVQHALDRGYEVIAVCREQSVPKLARFQGSITVMAGRTDDREVVGRAVAGCDAVLTVLVPLGVHQYASRTAQAVLDLAPERARLLFSCGWHITRDGQDRYSRLFLTIVKVAAWVARAVRYGQIDDQVFACKRIFESDRLWSVVRGSALEEGESQGLPVWSRHVGDAILESNITRRVDFARFMVEAIDNDDLIHEAPAIVGCQTPSALAHAVAVLTEDVRYANRATPKGPSVPAVRRAS
;
A
#
# COMPACT_ATOMS: atom_id res chain seq x y z
N MET A 1 38.09 43.19 -5.13
CA MET A 1 37.01 42.52 -4.40
C MET A 1 36.32 41.60 -5.40
N SER A 2 36.66 40.34 -5.36
CA SER A 2 36.14 39.31 -6.29
C SER A 2 35.22 38.40 -5.49
N GLU A 3 33.91 38.49 -5.75
CA GLU A 3 32.92 37.62 -5.13
C GLU A 3 32.92 36.27 -5.84
N THR A 4 33.40 35.26 -5.13
CA THR A 4 33.34 33.86 -5.56
C THR A 4 31.95 33.35 -5.29
N ASN A 5 31.12 33.34 -6.32
CA ASN A 5 29.75 32.76 -6.29
C ASN A 5 29.86 31.23 -6.27
N GLY A 6 29.86 30.65 -5.08
CA GLY A 6 29.86 29.21 -4.84
C GLY A 6 28.49 28.61 -5.16
N SER A 7 28.29 28.23 -6.42
CA SER A 7 27.14 27.41 -6.83
C SER A 7 27.22 26.07 -6.11
N LEU A 8 26.39 25.88 -5.09
CA LEU A 8 26.16 24.59 -4.46
C LEU A 8 25.60 23.64 -5.53
N MET A 9 26.45 22.78 -6.05
CA MET A 9 26.06 21.65 -6.90
C MET A 9 25.07 20.78 -6.10
N LYS A 10 23.78 20.91 -6.39
CA LYS A 10 22.75 19.98 -5.90
C LYS A 10 23.14 18.59 -6.43
N ILE A 11 23.66 17.73 -5.55
CA ILE A 11 23.83 16.31 -5.87
C ILE A 11 22.39 15.75 -6.00
N THR A 12 21.87 15.77 -7.22
CA THR A 12 20.64 15.08 -7.56
C THR A 12 20.92 13.59 -7.46
N ARG A 13 20.38 12.93 -6.44
CA ARG A 13 20.34 11.46 -6.44
C ARG A 13 19.65 11.02 -7.73
N PRO A 14 20.17 9.99 -8.44
CA PRO A 14 19.48 9.45 -9.62
C PRO A 14 18.05 9.08 -9.21
N ALA A 15 17.09 9.41 -10.09
CA ALA A 15 15.70 9.05 -9.87
C ALA A 15 15.61 7.54 -9.67
N ARG A 16 14.92 7.10 -8.60
CA ARG A 16 14.66 5.68 -8.38
C ARG A 16 13.81 5.14 -9.52
N LYS A 17 14.15 3.96 -9.99
CA LYS A 17 13.44 3.27 -11.04
C LYS A 17 12.46 2.25 -10.44
N ILE A 18 11.20 2.35 -10.80
CA ILE A 18 10.18 1.45 -10.28
C ILE A 18 9.34 0.83 -11.39
N CYS A 19 8.88 -0.40 -11.15
CA CYS A 19 7.96 -1.08 -12.04
C CYS A 19 6.57 -1.16 -11.42
N ILE A 20 5.51 -0.86 -12.19
CA ILE A 20 4.12 -1.01 -11.78
C ILE A 20 3.47 -2.07 -12.65
N VAL A 21 3.24 -3.25 -12.08
CA VAL A 21 2.59 -4.40 -12.73
C VAL A 21 1.08 -4.29 -12.55
N GLY A 22 0.36 -4.14 -13.68
CA GLY A 22 -1.07 -3.83 -13.70
C GLY A 22 -1.37 -2.33 -13.76
N ALA A 23 -0.44 -1.54 -14.29
CA ALA A 23 -0.48 -0.07 -14.33
C ALA A 23 -1.72 0.53 -14.99
N SER A 24 -2.33 -0.15 -15.97
CA SER A 24 -3.52 0.34 -16.68
C SER A 24 -4.84 0.18 -15.92
N GLY A 25 -4.85 -0.54 -14.80
CA GLY A 25 -6.01 -0.64 -13.91
C GLY A 25 -6.28 0.68 -13.18
N LYS A 26 -7.50 0.87 -12.64
CA LYS A 26 -7.84 2.09 -11.90
C LYS A 26 -6.84 2.39 -10.76
N LEU A 27 -6.49 1.39 -9.97
CA LEU A 27 -5.50 1.53 -8.89
C LEU A 27 -4.10 1.79 -9.46
N GLY A 28 -3.69 1.04 -10.50
CA GLY A 28 -2.39 1.18 -11.13
C GLY A 28 -2.15 2.57 -11.71
N GLN A 29 -3.16 3.20 -12.33
CA GLN A 29 -3.05 4.56 -12.86
C GLN A 29 -2.80 5.61 -11.77
N TYR A 30 -3.42 5.47 -10.59
CA TYR A 30 -3.12 6.32 -9.43
C TYR A 30 -1.71 6.07 -8.89
N MET A 31 -1.23 4.81 -8.88
CA MET A 31 0.16 4.50 -8.51
C MET A 31 1.15 5.16 -9.47
N VAL A 32 0.87 5.13 -10.79
CA VAL A 32 1.70 5.82 -11.78
C VAL A 32 1.75 7.32 -11.49
N GLN A 33 0.61 7.96 -11.23
CA GLN A 33 0.57 9.37 -10.91
C GLN A 33 1.42 9.70 -9.68
N HIS A 34 1.16 9.02 -8.55
CA HIS A 34 1.91 9.28 -7.31
C HIS A 34 3.41 9.00 -7.44
N ALA A 35 3.79 8.01 -8.25
CA ALA A 35 5.18 7.70 -8.52
C ALA A 35 5.87 8.82 -9.33
N LEU A 36 5.20 9.34 -10.35
CA LEU A 36 5.69 10.48 -11.13
C LEU A 36 5.79 11.76 -10.29
N ASP A 37 4.81 12.02 -9.43
CA ASP A 37 4.80 13.17 -8.52
C ASP A 37 5.98 13.13 -7.52
N ARG A 38 6.51 11.94 -7.24
CA ARG A 38 7.73 11.73 -6.45
C ARG A 38 9.03 11.74 -7.25
N GLY A 39 8.94 11.92 -8.56
CA GLY A 39 10.10 11.95 -9.46
C GLY A 39 10.70 10.58 -9.74
N TYR A 40 9.95 9.48 -9.59
CA TYR A 40 10.42 8.15 -9.97
C TYR A 40 10.40 7.95 -11.48
N GLU A 41 11.39 7.20 -11.99
CA GLU A 41 11.31 6.63 -13.34
C GLU A 41 10.36 5.44 -13.32
N VAL A 42 9.28 5.49 -14.11
CA VAL A 42 8.21 4.50 -14.04
C VAL A 42 8.20 3.60 -15.27
N ILE A 43 8.30 2.28 -15.03
CA ILE A 43 7.98 1.25 -16.01
C ILE A 43 6.59 0.70 -15.72
N ALA A 44 5.70 0.76 -16.70
CA ALA A 44 4.30 0.36 -16.59
C ALA A 44 4.04 -0.94 -17.37
N VAL A 45 3.70 -2.03 -16.68
CA VAL A 45 3.30 -3.29 -17.33
C VAL A 45 1.79 -3.37 -17.41
N CYS A 46 1.28 -3.57 -18.62
CA CYS A 46 -0.13 -3.81 -18.85
C CYS A 46 -0.36 -4.59 -20.15
N ARG A 47 -1.56 -5.21 -20.28
CA ARG A 47 -1.94 -5.91 -21.51
C ARG A 47 -1.98 -4.94 -22.69
N GLU A 48 -1.62 -5.39 -23.89
CA GLU A 48 -1.58 -4.59 -25.12
C GLU A 48 -2.88 -3.78 -25.35
N GLN A 49 -4.04 -4.43 -25.22
CA GLN A 49 -5.33 -3.77 -25.37
C GLN A 49 -5.63 -2.70 -24.32
N SER A 50 -4.83 -2.62 -23.29
CA SER A 50 -5.00 -1.66 -22.19
C SER A 50 -4.00 -0.49 -22.24
N VAL A 51 -3.06 -0.49 -23.17
CA VAL A 51 -2.08 0.60 -23.36
C VAL A 51 -2.75 1.96 -23.56
N PRO A 52 -3.85 2.10 -24.34
CA PRO A 52 -4.52 3.38 -24.49
C PRO A 52 -5.01 4.01 -23.18
N LYS A 53 -5.25 3.23 -22.14
CA LYS A 53 -5.64 3.75 -20.81
C LYS A 53 -4.53 4.54 -20.11
N LEU A 54 -3.29 4.39 -20.56
CA LEU A 54 -2.12 5.09 -20.06
C LEU A 54 -1.73 6.30 -20.92
N ALA A 55 -2.53 6.66 -21.91
CA ALA A 55 -2.21 7.75 -22.86
C ALA A 55 -1.91 9.09 -22.16
N ARG A 56 -2.57 9.39 -21.03
CA ARG A 56 -2.31 10.62 -20.25
C ARG A 56 -0.89 10.71 -19.67
N PHE A 57 -0.18 9.60 -19.61
CA PHE A 57 1.20 9.52 -19.10
C PHE A 57 2.24 9.37 -20.22
N GLN A 58 1.82 9.47 -21.48
CA GLN A 58 2.70 9.32 -22.63
C GLN A 58 3.88 10.29 -22.54
N GLY A 59 5.09 9.77 -22.76
CA GLY A 59 6.33 10.52 -22.62
C GLY A 59 6.89 10.64 -21.20
N SER A 60 6.08 10.32 -20.16
CA SER A 60 6.52 10.35 -18.76
C SER A 60 6.82 8.96 -18.20
N ILE A 61 6.40 7.89 -18.89
CA ILE A 61 6.59 6.51 -18.45
C ILE A 61 7.07 5.63 -19.60
N THR A 62 7.70 4.53 -19.27
CA THR A 62 8.01 3.46 -20.24
C THR A 62 6.92 2.38 -20.13
N VAL A 63 6.19 2.13 -21.22
CA VAL A 63 5.15 1.08 -21.24
C VAL A 63 5.71 -0.21 -21.81
N MET A 64 5.60 -1.29 -21.04
CA MET A 64 5.87 -2.66 -21.50
C MET A 64 4.54 -3.39 -21.69
N ALA A 65 4.12 -3.51 -22.93
CA ALA A 65 2.89 -4.19 -23.29
C ALA A 65 3.06 -5.71 -23.21
N GLY A 66 2.13 -6.37 -22.53
CA GLY A 66 2.08 -7.82 -22.37
C GLY A 66 1.28 -8.24 -21.16
N ARG A 67 1.17 -9.55 -20.96
CA ARG A 67 0.46 -10.09 -19.80
C ARG A 67 1.32 -9.94 -18.54
N THR A 68 0.71 -9.65 -17.39
CA THR A 68 1.43 -9.49 -16.13
C THR A 68 1.90 -10.82 -15.53
N ASP A 69 1.42 -11.96 -16.04
CA ASP A 69 1.89 -13.30 -15.68
C ASP A 69 2.89 -13.88 -16.72
N ASP A 70 3.25 -13.10 -17.72
CA ASP A 70 4.29 -13.46 -18.70
C ASP A 70 5.67 -13.15 -18.10
N ARG A 71 6.46 -14.19 -17.88
CA ARG A 71 7.78 -14.10 -17.23
C ARG A 71 8.80 -13.30 -18.05
N GLU A 72 8.71 -13.35 -19.38
CA GLU A 72 9.62 -12.58 -20.23
C GLU A 72 9.33 -11.09 -20.14
N VAL A 73 8.04 -10.71 -20.22
CA VAL A 73 7.60 -9.32 -20.10
C VAL A 73 7.94 -8.77 -18.71
N VAL A 74 7.60 -9.53 -17.65
CA VAL A 74 7.88 -9.13 -16.25
C VAL A 74 9.39 -9.00 -16.04
N GLY A 75 10.19 -9.99 -16.47
CA GLY A 75 11.64 -9.98 -16.29
C GLY A 75 12.31 -8.76 -16.91
N ARG A 76 11.92 -8.38 -18.14
CA ARG A 76 12.41 -7.15 -18.80
C ARG A 76 11.97 -5.90 -18.06
N ALA A 77 10.72 -5.89 -17.55
CA ALA A 77 10.15 -4.71 -16.88
C ALA A 77 10.78 -4.43 -15.51
N VAL A 78 11.08 -5.48 -14.74
CA VAL A 78 11.63 -5.33 -13.38
C VAL A 78 13.14 -5.18 -13.35
N ALA A 79 13.81 -5.38 -14.48
CA ALA A 79 15.27 -5.31 -14.57
C ALA A 79 15.80 -3.95 -14.13
N GLY A 80 16.68 -3.95 -13.11
CA GLY A 80 17.27 -2.75 -12.54
C GLY A 80 16.31 -1.83 -11.79
N CYS A 81 15.12 -2.31 -11.43
CA CYS A 81 14.19 -1.54 -10.61
C CYS A 81 14.53 -1.62 -9.12
N ASP A 82 14.39 -0.48 -8.41
CA ASP A 82 14.54 -0.39 -6.96
C ASP A 82 13.28 -0.87 -6.22
N ALA A 83 12.12 -0.79 -6.89
CA ALA A 83 10.86 -1.31 -6.34
C ALA A 83 9.92 -1.83 -7.44
N VAL A 84 9.06 -2.77 -7.06
CA VAL A 84 8.01 -3.31 -7.92
C VAL A 84 6.67 -3.26 -7.18
N LEU A 85 5.71 -2.51 -7.72
CA LEU A 85 4.34 -2.45 -7.22
C LEU A 85 3.46 -3.35 -8.08
N THR A 86 2.76 -4.27 -7.45
CA THR A 86 1.95 -5.27 -8.17
C THR A 86 0.50 -5.22 -7.72
N VAL A 87 -0.40 -4.99 -8.68
CA VAL A 87 -1.84 -5.11 -8.45
C VAL A 87 -2.26 -6.57 -8.65
N LEU A 88 -2.52 -7.29 -7.56
CA LEU A 88 -3.04 -8.64 -7.61
C LEU A 88 -4.56 -8.60 -7.87
N VAL A 89 -4.96 -8.93 -9.09
CA VAL A 89 -6.37 -8.93 -9.49
C VAL A 89 -6.95 -10.33 -9.32
N PRO A 90 -8.08 -10.49 -8.57
CA PRO A 90 -8.70 -11.80 -8.37
C PRO A 90 -9.55 -12.25 -9.56
N LEU A 91 -9.56 -11.51 -10.68
CA LEU A 91 -10.53 -11.66 -11.76
C LEU A 91 -9.90 -12.14 -13.07
N GLY A 92 -10.56 -13.04 -13.75
CA GLY A 92 -10.50 -13.27 -15.19
C GLY A 92 -9.76 -14.49 -15.67
N VAL A 93 -8.55 -14.81 -15.23
CA VAL A 93 -7.73 -15.92 -15.75
C VAL A 93 -7.29 -16.85 -14.64
N HIS A 94 -7.34 -18.14 -14.89
CA HIS A 94 -6.88 -19.16 -13.95
C HIS A 94 -5.42 -18.93 -13.53
N GLN A 95 -5.15 -18.89 -12.22
CA GLN A 95 -3.82 -18.69 -11.64
C GLN A 95 -3.10 -17.40 -12.06
N TYR A 96 -3.86 -16.37 -12.43
CA TYR A 96 -3.27 -15.13 -12.92
C TYR A 96 -2.52 -14.35 -11.83
N ALA A 97 -3.13 -14.21 -10.65
CA ALA A 97 -2.51 -13.53 -9.51
C ALA A 97 -1.28 -14.29 -9.01
N SER A 98 -1.39 -15.62 -8.85
CA SER A 98 -0.29 -16.45 -8.35
C SER A 98 0.89 -16.54 -9.33
N ARG A 99 0.64 -16.57 -10.65
CA ARG A 99 1.70 -16.52 -11.66
C ARG A 99 2.37 -15.15 -11.73
N THR A 100 1.58 -14.07 -11.63
CA THR A 100 2.11 -12.71 -11.58
C THR A 100 3.00 -12.53 -10.35
N ALA A 101 2.53 -12.92 -9.17
CA ALA A 101 3.32 -12.85 -7.93
C ALA A 101 4.62 -13.66 -8.06
N GLN A 102 4.54 -14.90 -8.56
CA GLN A 102 5.71 -15.76 -8.76
C GLN A 102 6.73 -15.13 -9.71
N ALA A 103 6.28 -14.58 -10.85
CA ALA A 103 7.17 -13.93 -11.81
C ALA A 103 7.91 -12.73 -11.17
N VAL A 104 7.20 -11.91 -10.36
CA VAL A 104 7.82 -10.78 -9.66
C VAL A 104 8.81 -11.26 -8.59
N LEU A 105 8.45 -12.26 -7.78
CA LEU A 105 9.33 -12.82 -6.75
C LEU A 105 10.62 -13.38 -7.32
N ASP A 106 10.54 -14.09 -8.46
CA ASP A 106 11.69 -14.75 -9.07
C ASP A 106 12.60 -13.78 -9.84
N LEU A 107 12.03 -12.77 -10.49
CA LEU A 107 12.72 -12.00 -11.53
C LEU A 107 13.09 -10.57 -11.12
N ALA A 108 12.44 -10.01 -10.07
CA ALA A 108 12.84 -8.71 -9.56
C ALA A 108 14.26 -8.74 -8.97
N PRO A 109 15.03 -7.63 -9.00
CA PRO A 109 16.32 -7.55 -8.35
C PRO A 109 16.24 -7.96 -6.87
N GLU A 110 17.26 -8.61 -6.34
CA GLU A 110 17.27 -9.18 -4.98
C GLU A 110 16.93 -8.15 -3.90
N ARG A 111 17.42 -6.94 -4.02
CA ARG A 111 17.22 -5.82 -3.07
C ARG A 111 16.02 -4.94 -3.40
N ALA A 112 15.25 -5.27 -4.44
CA ALA A 112 14.07 -4.49 -4.78
C ALA A 112 12.98 -4.62 -3.70
N ARG A 113 12.33 -3.50 -3.36
CA ARG A 113 11.11 -3.48 -2.55
C ARG A 113 9.94 -4.03 -3.36
N LEU A 114 9.26 -5.04 -2.86
CA LEU A 114 8.14 -5.67 -3.54
C LEU A 114 6.84 -5.35 -2.80
N LEU A 115 5.95 -4.61 -3.43
CA LEU A 115 4.68 -4.21 -2.85
C LEU A 115 3.54 -4.84 -3.65
N PHE A 116 2.69 -5.57 -2.95
CA PHE A 116 1.54 -6.25 -3.54
C PHE A 116 0.25 -5.69 -2.94
N SER A 117 -0.78 -5.49 -3.76
CA SER A 117 -2.11 -5.13 -3.27
C SER A 117 -3.03 -6.33 -3.25
N CYS A 118 -3.82 -6.49 -2.19
CA CYS A 118 -4.86 -7.50 -2.12
C CYS A 118 -6.06 -7.00 -1.30
N GLY A 119 -7.05 -7.87 -1.10
CA GLY A 119 -8.22 -7.55 -0.28
C GLY A 119 -8.05 -7.94 1.19
N TRP A 120 -8.90 -7.40 2.05
CA TRP A 120 -8.93 -7.69 3.48
C TRP A 120 -9.21 -9.16 3.83
N HIS A 121 -9.76 -9.94 2.89
CA HIS A 121 -10.01 -11.38 3.09
C HIS A 121 -8.71 -12.21 3.17
N ILE A 122 -7.56 -11.62 2.86
CA ILE A 122 -6.26 -12.25 3.00
C ILE A 122 -5.78 -12.07 4.45
N THR A 123 -5.43 -13.15 5.10
CA THR A 123 -4.79 -13.15 6.42
C THR A 123 -3.36 -13.64 6.31
N ARG A 124 -2.46 -13.04 7.11
CA ARG A 124 -1.05 -13.47 7.19
C ARG A 124 -0.85 -14.56 8.24
N ASP A 125 -1.45 -14.37 9.42
CA ASP A 125 -1.20 -15.16 10.63
C ASP A 125 -2.48 -15.76 11.24
N GLY A 126 -3.64 -15.54 10.61
CA GLY A 126 -4.93 -16.02 11.08
C GLY A 126 -5.52 -15.27 12.27
N GLN A 127 -4.92 -14.14 12.68
CA GLN A 127 -5.40 -13.34 13.81
C GLN A 127 -6.45 -12.28 13.42
N ASP A 128 -6.72 -12.14 12.13
CA ASP A 128 -7.76 -11.25 11.62
C ASP A 128 -9.15 -11.66 12.13
N ARG A 129 -9.91 -10.68 12.60
CA ARG A 129 -11.29 -10.87 13.07
C ARG A 129 -12.27 -10.22 12.10
N TYR A 130 -13.06 -11.03 11.45
CA TYR A 130 -14.05 -10.56 10.49
C TYR A 130 -15.46 -10.59 11.08
N SER A 131 -16.26 -9.57 10.76
CA SER A 131 -17.69 -9.61 11.06
C SER A 131 -18.38 -10.75 10.28
N ARG A 132 -19.44 -11.33 10.86
CA ARG A 132 -20.24 -12.38 10.18
C ARG A 132 -20.79 -11.91 8.83
N LEU A 133 -21.17 -10.63 8.74
CA LEU A 133 -21.67 -10.01 7.53
C LEU A 133 -20.56 -9.99 6.45
N PHE A 134 -19.35 -9.54 6.80
CA PHE A 134 -18.21 -9.52 5.87
C PHE A 134 -17.90 -10.92 5.34
N LEU A 135 -17.83 -11.93 6.21
CA LEU A 135 -17.58 -13.31 5.80
C LEU A 135 -18.68 -13.84 4.87
N THR A 136 -19.94 -13.47 5.11
CA THR A 136 -21.05 -13.84 4.24
C THR A 136 -20.92 -13.19 2.86
N ILE A 137 -20.61 -11.90 2.81
CA ILE A 137 -20.40 -11.16 1.55
C ILE A 137 -19.25 -11.78 0.76
N VAL A 138 -18.12 -12.08 1.39
CA VAL A 138 -16.96 -12.71 0.73
C VAL A 138 -17.33 -14.09 0.19
N LYS A 139 -18.06 -14.93 0.97
CA LYS A 139 -18.51 -16.25 0.53
C LYS A 139 -19.47 -16.17 -0.66
N VAL A 140 -20.44 -15.27 -0.61
CA VAL A 140 -21.40 -15.04 -1.71
C VAL A 140 -20.68 -14.55 -2.95
N ALA A 141 -19.78 -13.57 -2.81
CA ALA A 141 -18.98 -13.06 -3.92
C ALA A 141 -18.11 -14.16 -4.55
N ALA A 142 -17.47 -15.01 -3.74
CA ALA A 142 -16.68 -16.14 -4.20
C ALA A 142 -17.55 -17.17 -4.94
N TRP A 143 -18.75 -17.46 -4.42
CA TRP A 143 -19.70 -18.37 -5.07
C TRP A 143 -20.18 -17.83 -6.42
N VAL A 144 -20.56 -16.54 -6.48
CA VAL A 144 -20.96 -15.87 -7.73
C VAL A 144 -19.81 -15.88 -8.74
N ALA A 145 -18.59 -15.49 -8.32
CA ALA A 145 -17.41 -15.46 -9.20
C ALA A 145 -17.12 -16.84 -9.82
N ARG A 146 -17.27 -17.93 -9.03
CA ARG A 146 -17.14 -19.31 -9.53
C ARG A 146 -18.27 -19.68 -10.50
N ALA A 147 -19.52 -19.32 -10.18
CA ALA A 147 -20.68 -19.65 -11.00
C ALA A 147 -20.62 -19.00 -12.39
N VAL A 148 -20.14 -17.75 -12.48
CA VAL A 148 -19.98 -17.04 -13.76
C VAL A 148 -18.63 -17.26 -14.41
N ARG A 149 -17.77 -18.12 -13.87
CA ARG A 149 -16.39 -18.40 -14.35
C ARG A 149 -15.54 -17.13 -14.52
N TYR A 150 -15.85 -16.06 -13.78
CA TYR A 150 -15.24 -14.73 -13.98
C TYR A 150 -14.12 -14.42 -12.99
N GLY A 151 -13.84 -15.28 -12.02
CA GLY A 151 -12.76 -15.03 -11.06
C GLY A 151 -12.47 -16.20 -10.12
N GLN A 152 -11.25 -16.19 -9.61
CA GLN A 152 -10.78 -17.11 -8.58
C GLN A 152 -10.24 -16.29 -7.42
N ILE A 153 -11.07 -16.02 -6.42
CA ILE A 153 -10.65 -15.35 -5.17
C ILE A 153 -9.56 -16.17 -4.48
N ASP A 154 -9.64 -17.50 -4.59
CA ASP A 154 -8.65 -18.44 -4.05
C ASP A 154 -7.25 -18.22 -4.66
N ASP A 155 -7.14 -17.76 -5.93
CA ASP A 155 -5.85 -17.50 -6.57
C ASP A 155 -5.07 -16.36 -5.89
N GLN A 156 -5.77 -15.33 -5.38
CA GLN A 156 -5.14 -14.27 -4.62
C GLN A 156 -4.60 -14.79 -3.26
N VAL A 157 -5.31 -15.77 -2.63
CA VAL A 157 -4.84 -16.44 -1.42
C VAL A 157 -3.56 -17.21 -1.70
N PHE A 158 -3.50 -17.98 -2.80
CA PHE A 158 -2.30 -18.71 -3.21
C PHE A 158 -1.14 -17.77 -3.54
N ALA A 159 -1.42 -16.64 -4.22
CA ALA A 159 -0.41 -15.63 -4.50
C ALA A 159 0.19 -15.08 -3.20
N CYS A 160 -0.65 -14.66 -2.25
CA CYS A 160 -0.19 -14.10 -0.98
C CYS A 160 0.55 -15.12 -0.12
N LYS A 161 0.13 -16.40 -0.12
CA LYS A 161 0.89 -17.45 0.57
C LYS A 161 2.32 -17.53 0.08
N ARG A 162 2.55 -17.54 -1.24
CA ARG A 162 3.91 -17.57 -1.82
C ARG A 162 4.71 -16.33 -1.44
N ILE A 163 4.06 -15.15 -1.40
CA ILE A 163 4.71 -13.91 -0.99
C ILE A 163 5.15 -14.00 0.47
N PHE A 164 4.28 -14.47 1.37
CA PHE A 164 4.55 -14.58 2.81
C PHE A 164 5.66 -15.60 3.13
N GLU A 165 5.81 -16.64 2.31
CA GLU A 165 6.86 -17.67 2.44
C GLU A 165 8.20 -17.25 1.81
N SER A 166 8.26 -16.08 1.17
CA SER A 166 9.45 -15.57 0.46
C SER A 166 10.33 -14.74 1.37
N ASP A 167 11.65 -14.86 1.19
CA ASP A 167 12.67 -14.04 1.87
C ASP A 167 12.90 -12.66 1.21
N ARG A 168 12.07 -12.30 0.20
CA ARG A 168 12.17 -11.02 -0.50
C ARG A 168 11.69 -9.87 0.38
N LEU A 169 12.12 -8.66 0.09
CA LEU A 169 11.69 -7.44 0.80
C LEU A 169 10.25 -7.05 0.44
N TRP A 170 9.28 -7.87 0.82
CA TRP A 170 7.88 -7.70 0.45
C TRP A 170 7.06 -6.94 1.48
N SER A 171 5.98 -6.30 0.99
CA SER A 171 4.80 -5.87 1.78
C SER A 171 3.54 -6.21 1.01
N VAL A 172 2.48 -6.63 1.71
CA VAL A 172 1.17 -6.91 1.11
C VAL A 172 0.14 -5.95 1.68
N VAL A 173 -0.19 -4.90 0.94
CA VAL A 173 -1.17 -3.90 1.37
C VAL A 173 -2.58 -4.42 1.13
N ARG A 174 -3.33 -4.59 2.22
CA ARG A 174 -4.67 -5.15 2.22
C ARG A 174 -5.71 -4.04 2.22
N GLY A 175 -6.44 -3.94 1.10
CA GLY A 175 -7.49 -2.93 0.93
C GLY A 175 -8.85 -3.40 1.38
N SER A 176 -9.63 -2.44 1.85
CA SER A 176 -11.04 -2.57 2.17
C SER A 176 -11.93 -2.30 0.94
N ALA A 177 -13.16 -1.85 1.15
CA ALA A 177 -14.00 -1.32 0.10
C ALA A 177 -13.34 -0.06 -0.50
N LEU A 178 -13.08 -0.11 -1.81
CA LEU A 178 -12.45 1.01 -2.52
C LEU A 178 -13.50 1.88 -3.20
N GLU A 179 -13.49 3.16 -2.90
CA GLU A 179 -14.34 4.15 -3.57
C GLU A 179 -13.55 5.15 -4.41
N GLU A 180 -14.22 5.78 -5.35
CA GLU A 180 -13.66 6.89 -6.12
C GLU A 180 -13.86 8.21 -5.36
N GLY A 181 -13.09 9.22 -5.70
CA GLY A 181 -13.18 10.55 -5.14
C GLY A 181 -11.83 11.20 -4.97
N GLU A 182 -11.82 12.44 -4.50
CA GLU A 182 -10.59 13.17 -4.20
C GLU A 182 -9.86 12.56 -3.01
N SER A 183 -8.53 12.78 -2.95
CA SER A 183 -7.69 12.31 -1.87
C SER A 183 -8.12 12.92 -0.53
N GLN A 184 -8.18 12.09 0.48
CA GLN A 184 -8.42 12.47 1.88
C GLN A 184 -7.12 12.48 2.70
N GLY A 185 -6.02 12.02 2.10
CA GLY A 185 -4.73 11.91 2.76
C GLY A 185 -4.20 10.48 2.81
N LEU A 186 -3.07 10.30 3.51
CA LEU A 186 -2.47 8.99 3.65
C LEU A 186 -3.35 8.10 4.56
N PRO A 187 -3.76 6.90 4.09
CA PRO A 187 -4.52 5.95 4.91
C PRO A 187 -3.80 5.58 6.21
N VAL A 188 -4.59 5.33 7.22
CA VAL A 188 -4.11 4.68 8.45
C VAL A 188 -4.15 3.16 8.28
N TRP A 189 -3.39 2.44 9.11
CA TRP A 189 -3.29 0.99 8.97
C TRP A 189 -3.19 0.27 10.32
N SER A 190 -3.52 -1.01 10.31
CA SER A 190 -3.23 -1.93 11.40
C SER A 190 -2.81 -3.29 10.87
N ARG A 191 -2.17 -4.09 11.73
CA ARG A 191 -1.74 -5.46 11.37
C ARG A 191 -2.91 -6.41 11.17
N HIS A 192 -4.00 -6.22 11.91
CA HIS A 192 -5.12 -7.16 11.91
C HIS A 192 -6.43 -6.48 11.53
N VAL A 193 -7.15 -7.07 10.61
CA VAL A 193 -8.55 -6.71 10.37
C VAL A 193 -9.37 -7.04 11.63
N GLY A 194 -10.26 -6.12 12.03
CA GLY A 194 -11.02 -6.21 13.28
C GLY A 194 -10.47 -5.36 14.40
N ASP A 195 -9.34 -4.68 14.18
CA ASP A 195 -8.89 -3.61 15.06
C ASP A 195 -9.79 -2.38 14.91
N ALA A 196 -10.06 -1.69 16.03
CA ALA A 196 -11.04 -0.59 16.08
C ALA A 196 -10.80 0.51 15.06
N ILE A 197 -9.55 0.83 14.75
CA ILE A 197 -9.18 1.84 13.75
C ILE A 197 -9.68 1.50 12.34
N LEU A 198 -9.89 0.21 12.03
CA LEU A 198 -10.29 -0.29 10.71
C LEU A 198 -11.81 -0.50 10.57
N GLU A 199 -12.62 -0.20 11.60
CA GLU A 199 -14.06 -0.52 11.62
C GLU A 199 -14.84 0.09 10.45
N SER A 200 -14.46 1.27 9.98
CA SER A 200 -15.15 1.98 8.88
C SER A 200 -15.03 1.33 7.51
N ASN A 201 -14.04 0.46 7.27
CA ASN A 201 -13.89 -0.40 6.08
C ASN A 201 -14.01 0.32 4.72
N ILE A 202 -13.57 1.56 4.60
CA ILE A 202 -13.62 2.34 3.34
C ILE A 202 -12.29 3.05 3.10
N THR A 203 -11.80 3.02 1.86
CA THR A 203 -10.57 3.72 1.45
C THR A 203 -10.77 4.33 0.07
N ARG A 204 -10.36 5.58 -0.12
CA ARG A 204 -10.27 6.17 -1.47
C ARG A 204 -9.22 5.43 -2.28
N ARG A 205 -9.53 5.12 -3.53
CA ARG A 205 -8.60 4.40 -4.43
C ARG A 205 -7.31 5.18 -4.67
N VAL A 206 -7.41 6.50 -4.79
CA VAL A 206 -6.26 7.40 -4.93
C VAL A 206 -5.35 7.33 -3.70
N ASP A 207 -5.93 7.26 -2.49
CA ASP A 207 -5.17 7.19 -1.24
C ASP A 207 -4.56 5.81 -1.02
N PHE A 208 -5.25 4.74 -1.43
CA PHE A 208 -4.66 3.40 -1.45
C PHE A 208 -3.39 3.38 -2.32
N ALA A 209 -3.47 3.94 -3.53
CA ALA A 209 -2.32 4.03 -4.43
C ALA A 209 -1.19 4.86 -3.81
N ARG A 210 -1.52 5.96 -3.14
CA ARG A 210 -0.57 6.76 -2.39
C ARG A 210 0.14 5.95 -1.31
N PHE A 211 -0.61 5.19 -0.50
CA PHE A 211 -0.03 4.33 0.53
C PHE A 211 0.94 3.30 -0.07
N MET A 212 0.59 2.68 -1.20
CA MET A 212 1.48 1.75 -1.89
C MET A 212 2.80 2.40 -2.32
N VAL A 213 2.76 3.63 -2.82
CA VAL A 213 3.96 4.35 -3.26
C VAL A 213 4.78 4.83 -2.06
N GLU A 214 4.14 5.33 -0.99
CA GLU A 214 4.81 5.73 0.27
C GLU A 214 5.51 4.54 0.93
N ALA A 215 4.91 3.35 0.87
CA ALA A 215 5.45 2.12 1.46
C ALA A 215 6.78 1.66 0.83
N ILE A 216 7.18 2.21 -0.32
CA ILE A 216 8.50 1.94 -0.93
C ILE A 216 9.63 2.33 0.03
N ASP A 217 9.47 3.46 0.71
CA ASP A 217 10.47 4.07 1.58
C ASP A 217 10.24 3.77 3.08
N ASN A 218 9.25 2.94 3.40
CA ASN A 218 8.92 2.57 4.78
C ASN A 218 9.40 1.16 5.09
N ASP A 219 10.54 1.06 5.78
CA ASP A 219 11.14 -0.22 6.14
C ASP A 219 10.35 -0.96 7.24
N ASP A 220 9.54 -0.28 8.06
CA ASP A 220 8.66 -0.89 9.07
C ASP A 220 7.58 -1.78 8.43
N LEU A 221 7.34 -1.61 7.15
CA LEU A 221 6.39 -2.42 6.38
C LEU A 221 7.04 -3.63 5.69
N ILE A 222 8.36 -3.83 5.82
CA ILE A 222 9.02 -5.03 5.30
C ILE A 222 8.51 -6.26 6.04
N HIS A 223 8.09 -7.28 5.27
CA HIS A 223 7.45 -8.50 5.76
C HIS A 223 6.15 -8.26 6.54
N GLU A 224 5.48 -7.12 6.30
CA GLU A 224 4.18 -6.81 6.89
C GLU A 224 3.04 -6.88 5.87
N ALA A 225 1.84 -7.17 6.39
CA ALA A 225 0.62 -7.19 5.61
C ALA A 225 -0.41 -6.17 6.15
N PRO A 226 -0.12 -4.85 6.07
CA PRO A 226 -0.98 -3.82 6.64
C PRO A 226 -2.37 -3.84 6.02
N ALA A 227 -3.41 -3.88 6.87
CA ALA A 227 -4.78 -3.58 6.48
C ALA A 227 -5.01 -2.08 6.64
N ILE A 228 -5.49 -1.41 5.59
CA ILE A 228 -5.61 0.04 5.56
C ILE A 228 -7.05 0.51 5.48
N VAL A 229 -7.30 1.72 6.00
CA VAL A 229 -8.57 2.44 5.90
C VAL A 229 -8.30 3.93 5.69
N GLY A 230 -9.24 4.66 5.06
CA GLY A 230 -9.11 6.10 4.86
C GLY A 230 -8.94 6.86 6.17
N CYS A 231 -7.98 7.80 6.21
CA CYS A 231 -7.66 8.57 7.42
C CYS A 231 -8.78 9.50 7.90
N GLN A 232 -9.74 9.85 7.04
CA GLN A 232 -10.90 10.68 7.36
C GLN A 232 -12.16 9.85 7.72
N THR A 233 -12.02 8.54 7.86
CA THR A 233 -13.15 7.69 8.27
C THR A 233 -13.46 7.87 9.75
N PRO A 234 -14.72 7.64 10.17
CA PRO A 234 -15.10 7.80 11.59
C PRO A 234 -14.23 6.99 12.55
N SER A 235 -13.89 5.75 12.23
CA SER A 235 -13.03 4.91 13.08
C SER A 235 -11.60 5.44 13.16
N ALA A 236 -11.01 5.91 12.07
CA ALA A 236 -9.68 6.50 12.06
C ALA A 236 -9.60 7.79 12.88
N LEU A 237 -10.60 8.68 12.74
CA LEU A 237 -10.70 9.92 13.51
C LEU A 237 -10.91 9.66 15.00
N ALA A 238 -11.78 8.72 15.35
CA ALA A 238 -12.01 8.33 16.75
C ALA A 238 -10.72 7.79 17.40
N HIS A 239 -9.95 6.98 16.66
CA HIS A 239 -8.68 6.45 17.15
C HIS A 239 -7.65 7.56 17.36
N ALA A 240 -7.53 8.52 16.42
CA ALA A 240 -6.62 9.66 16.55
C ALA A 240 -6.93 10.50 17.79
N VAL A 241 -8.22 10.76 18.07
CA VAL A 241 -8.64 11.48 19.29
C VAL A 241 -8.29 10.69 20.54
N ALA A 242 -8.47 9.37 20.56
CA ALA A 242 -8.14 8.53 21.70
C ALA A 242 -6.65 8.57 22.03
N VAL A 243 -5.78 8.44 21.03
CA VAL A 243 -4.31 8.52 21.20
C VAL A 243 -3.89 9.87 21.75
N LEU A 244 -4.39 10.99 21.19
CA LEU A 244 -4.09 12.33 21.70
C LEU A 244 -4.54 12.52 23.15
N THR A 245 -5.67 11.94 23.52
CA THR A 245 -6.20 12.03 24.89
C THR A 245 -5.33 11.24 25.88
N GLU A 246 -4.80 10.10 25.48
CA GLU A 246 -3.88 9.30 26.31
C GLU A 246 -2.55 10.01 26.49
N ASP A 247 -1.99 10.60 25.43
CA ASP A 247 -0.74 11.35 25.49
C ASP A 247 -0.85 12.55 26.45
N VAL A 248 -1.97 13.30 26.39
CA VAL A 248 -2.23 14.42 27.31
C VAL A 248 -2.36 13.92 28.76
N ARG A 249 -3.03 12.79 28.99
CA ARG A 249 -3.13 12.19 30.34
C ARG A 249 -1.77 11.77 30.87
N TYR A 250 -0.92 11.19 30.02
CA TYR A 250 0.44 10.78 30.39
C TYR A 250 1.31 11.99 30.73
N ALA A 251 1.29 13.03 29.90
CA ALA A 251 2.02 14.28 30.12
C ALA A 251 1.61 14.96 31.44
N ASN A 252 0.30 14.99 31.75
CA ASN A 252 -0.21 15.56 33.00
C ASN A 252 0.15 14.73 34.26
N ARG A 253 0.40 13.42 34.12
CA ARG A 253 0.88 12.57 35.21
C ARG A 253 2.39 12.69 35.44
N ALA A 254 3.13 13.01 34.39
CA ALA A 254 4.58 13.14 34.44
C ALA A 254 5.06 14.49 35.00
N THR A 255 4.18 15.50 35.11
CA THR A 255 4.51 16.78 35.76
C THR A 255 4.59 16.59 37.27
N PRO A 256 5.76 16.75 37.93
CA PRO A 256 5.84 16.64 39.39
C PRO A 256 5.00 17.76 40.02
N LYS A 257 4.15 17.41 40.99
CA LYS A 257 3.47 18.40 41.84
C LYS A 257 4.56 19.27 42.44
N GLY A 258 4.58 20.56 42.08
CA GLY A 258 5.50 21.53 42.64
C GLY A 258 5.49 21.49 44.17
N PRO A 259 6.59 21.90 44.84
CA PRO A 259 6.72 21.85 46.27
C PRO A 259 5.57 22.61 46.93
N SER A 260 4.87 21.95 47.86
CA SER A 260 3.83 22.57 48.69
C SER A 260 4.45 23.73 49.45
N VAL A 261 3.96 24.98 49.23
CA VAL A 261 4.37 26.14 49.97
C VAL A 261 3.94 25.92 51.45
N PRO A 262 4.90 25.97 52.41
CA PRO A 262 4.53 25.81 53.82
C PRO A 262 3.68 26.99 54.29
N ALA A 263 2.59 26.71 54.95
CA ALA A 263 1.73 27.71 55.56
C ALA A 263 2.49 28.56 56.58
N VAL A 264 2.58 29.85 56.31
CA VAL A 264 3.15 30.84 57.28
C VAL A 264 2.20 30.89 58.47
N ARG A 265 2.63 30.36 59.63
CA ARG A 265 1.96 30.58 60.92
C ARG A 265 2.09 32.05 61.28
N ARG A 266 1.01 32.78 61.30
CA ARG A 266 0.93 34.09 61.98
C ARG A 266 0.98 33.84 63.47
N ALA A 267 2.05 34.37 64.16
CA ALA A 267 2.08 34.47 65.62
C ALA A 267 1.27 35.70 66.03
N SER A 268 0.43 35.50 66.99
CA SER A 268 -0.32 36.53 67.74
C SER A 268 0.57 37.21 68.78
#